data_564c36af45cb66ce2bc3f01727a1096f
#
_entry.id   564c36af45cb66ce2bc3f01727a1096f
#
_cell.length_a   1.000
_cell.length_b   1.000
_cell.length_c   1.000
_cell.angle_alpha   90.00
_cell.angle_beta   90.00
_cell.angle_gamma   90.00
#
_symmetry.space_group_name_H-M   'P 1'
#
loop_
_entity.id
_entity.type
_entity.pdbx_description
1 polymer ?
#
loop_
_entity_poly.entity_id
_entity_poly.type
_entity_poly.pdbx_seq_one_letter_code
_entity_poly.pdbx_strand_id
1 'polypeptide(L)'
;MRQKTGLPVHPINDVRAITLGEFTFGAGRGVDTLACYAVGTGIGGGVVIGGRLHLGISGSAGELGHQIVEANGLPCNCGSRGCLETVASCPAIAAAAALAVILRRPTLIARLAGDDLNRITPALVI
;
A
#
# COMPACT_ATOMS: atom_id res chain seq x y z
N MET A 1 6.22 13.86 23.04
CA MET A 1 5.00 13.24 23.59
C MET A 1 5.19 12.76 25.02
N ARG A 2 6.17 11.94 25.36
CA ARG A 2 6.42 11.45 26.74
C ARG A 2 6.43 12.58 27.79
N GLN A 3 7.08 13.72 27.50
CA GLN A 3 7.12 14.87 28.40
C GLN A 3 5.76 15.55 28.63
N LYS A 4 4.83 15.45 27.67
CA LYS A 4 3.49 16.06 27.78
C LYS A 4 2.46 15.16 28.46
N THR A 5 2.63 13.84 28.40
CA THR A 5 1.63 12.87 28.85
C THR A 5 2.06 12.09 30.09
N GLY A 6 3.37 12.10 30.41
CA GLY A 6 3.95 11.24 31.47
C GLY A 6 3.95 9.74 31.16
N LEU A 7 3.34 9.35 30.03
CA LEU A 7 3.20 7.93 29.66
C LEU A 7 4.39 7.44 28.83
N PRO A 8 4.70 6.12 28.87
CA PRO A 8 5.64 5.51 27.95
C PRO A 8 5.17 5.70 26.51
N VAL A 9 6.07 6.13 25.62
CA VAL A 9 5.76 6.35 24.20
C VAL A 9 6.75 5.53 23.38
N HIS A 10 6.21 4.65 22.54
CA HIS A 10 6.96 3.81 21.59
C HIS A 10 6.50 4.15 20.18
N PRO A 11 7.31 4.89 19.39
CA PRO A 11 6.97 5.18 18.01
C PRO A 11 7.04 3.88 17.17
N ILE A 12 6.09 3.71 16.30
CA ILE A 12 6.04 2.61 15.33
C ILE A 12 5.56 3.18 13.98
N ASN A 13 6.02 2.61 12.88
CA ASN A 13 5.48 2.91 11.56
C ASN A 13 4.00 2.52 11.49
N ASP A 14 3.19 3.32 10.81
CA ASP A 14 1.72 3.16 10.73
C ASP A 14 1.30 1.81 10.15
N VAL A 15 1.91 1.36 9.05
CA VAL A 15 1.57 0.07 8.42
C VAL A 15 2.00 -1.10 9.29
N ARG A 16 3.08 -0.98 10.04
CA ARG A 16 3.48 -2.00 11.03
C ARG A 16 2.48 -2.08 12.19
N ALA A 17 1.93 -0.94 12.61
CA ALA A 17 0.86 -0.92 13.59
C ALA A 17 -0.40 -1.59 13.05
N ILE A 18 -0.79 -1.32 11.79
CA ILE A 18 -1.88 -2.00 11.08
C ILE A 18 -1.61 -3.50 11.04
N THR A 19 -0.40 -3.92 10.64
CA THR A 19 -0.01 -5.34 10.56
C THR A 19 -0.15 -6.05 11.91
N LEU A 20 0.28 -5.41 13.00
CA LEU A 20 0.08 -5.95 14.36
C LEU A 20 -1.39 -6.01 14.75
N GLY A 21 -2.18 -5.01 14.36
CA GLY A 21 -3.63 -4.99 14.58
C GLY A 21 -4.32 -6.15 13.87
N GLU A 22 -4.02 -6.35 12.59
CA GLU A 22 -4.54 -7.46 11.80
C GLU A 22 -4.10 -8.83 12.33
N PHE A 23 -2.85 -8.95 12.74
CA PHE A 23 -2.34 -10.18 13.33
C PHE A 23 -3.02 -10.52 14.67
N THR A 24 -3.25 -9.51 15.51
CA THR A 24 -3.75 -9.74 16.87
C THR A 24 -5.27 -9.82 16.92
N PHE A 25 -5.98 -8.97 16.19
CA PHE A 25 -7.42 -8.76 16.28
C PHE A 25 -8.19 -8.97 14.98
N GLY A 26 -7.51 -8.95 13.84
CA GLY A 26 -8.10 -8.99 12.51
C GLY A 26 -7.96 -10.33 11.80
N ALA A 27 -7.78 -10.26 10.48
CA ALA A 27 -7.75 -11.42 9.58
C ALA A 27 -6.55 -12.35 9.80
N GLY A 28 -5.49 -11.87 10.46
CA GLY A 28 -4.30 -12.66 10.78
C GLY A 28 -4.36 -13.42 12.09
N ARG A 29 -5.52 -13.49 12.75
CA ARG A 29 -5.63 -14.23 14.03
C ARG A 29 -5.40 -15.72 13.84
N GLY A 30 -4.53 -16.28 14.69
CA GLY A 30 -4.30 -17.73 14.74
C GLY A 30 -3.28 -18.24 13.70
N VAL A 31 -2.64 -17.36 12.92
CA VAL A 31 -1.53 -17.74 12.04
C VAL A 31 -0.19 -17.39 12.66
N ASP A 32 0.86 -18.13 12.33
CA ASP A 32 2.23 -17.83 12.78
C ASP A 32 2.95 -16.86 11.87
N THR A 33 2.53 -16.78 10.60
CA THR A 33 3.16 -15.95 9.58
C THR A 33 2.09 -15.17 8.82
N LEU A 34 2.30 -13.86 8.68
CA LEU A 34 1.41 -12.93 7.99
C LEU A 34 2.25 -11.94 7.18
N ALA A 35 1.86 -11.72 5.93
CA ALA A 35 2.27 -10.54 5.16
C ALA A 35 1.05 -9.63 4.98
N CYS A 36 1.18 -8.38 5.38
CA CYS A 36 0.12 -7.38 5.31
C CYS A 36 0.54 -6.28 4.32
N TYR A 37 -0.36 -5.93 3.41
CA TYR A 37 -0.21 -4.81 2.49
C TYR A 37 -1.26 -3.76 2.83
N ALA A 38 -0.85 -2.52 2.99
CA ALA A 38 -1.75 -1.37 3.14
C ALA A 38 -1.67 -0.53 1.86
N VAL A 39 -2.75 -0.56 1.07
CA VAL A 39 -2.87 0.17 -0.19
C VAL A 39 -3.55 1.50 0.06
N GLY A 40 -2.84 2.59 -0.24
CA GLY A 40 -3.31 3.96 -0.09
C GLY A 40 -2.65 4.87 -1.12
N THR A 41 -2.23 6.05 -0.71
CA THR A 41 -1.42 6.96 -1.56
C THR A 41 -0.11 6.30 -2.03
N GLY A 42 0.45 5.44 -1.18
CA GLY A 42 1.51 4.50 -1.51
C GLY A 42 1.08 3.07 -1.15
N ILE A 43 2.04 2.14 -1.16
CA ILE A 43 1.85 0.78 -0.66
C ILE A 43 2.86 0.52 0.45
N GLY A 44 2.36 0.45 1.68
CA GLY A 44 3.16 0.01 2.81
C GLY A 44 3.03 -1.50 3.05
N GLY A 45 3.93 -2.03 3.85
CA GLY A 45 3.91 -3.44 4.21
C GLY A 45 4.34 -3.72 5.64
N GLY A 46 3.99 -4.91 6.11
CA GLY A 46 4.47 -5.47 7.35
C GLY A 46 4.45 -6.99 7.30
N VAL A 47 5.39 -7.60 8.00
CA VAL A 47 5.54 -9.06 8.01
C VAL A 47 5.63 -9.54 9.46
N VAL A 48 4.86 -10.57 9.78
CA VAL A 48 4.95 -11.32 11.04
C VAL A 48 5.52 -12.70 10.72
N ILE A 49 6.50 -13.14 11.49
CA ILE A 49 7.12 -14.48 11.39
C ILE A 49 7.23 -15.07 12.80
N GLY A 50 6.75 -16.29 12.97
CA GLY A 50 6.74 -16.95 14.27
C GLY A 50 6.01 -16.14 15.36
N GLY A 51 4.90 -15.50 15.00
CA GLY A 51 4.10 -14.68 15.90
C GLY A 51 4.70 -13.32 16.26
N ARG A 52 5.78 -12.89 15.62
CA ARG A 52 6.49 -11.62 15.92
C ARG A 52 6.66 -10.76 14.68
N LEU A 53 6.46 -9.45 14.84
CA LEU A 53 6.72 -8.48 13.77
C LEU A 53 8.20 -8.55 13.35
N HIS A 54 8.42 -8.83 12.07
CA HIS A 54 9.77 -8.92 11.50
C HIS A 54 10.25 -7.54 11.08
N LEU A 55 11.23 -7.02 11.79
CA LEU A 55 11.80 -5.69 11.51
C LEU A 55 13.08 -5.74 10.68
N GLY A 56 13.70 -6.92 10.56
CA GLY A 56 15.03 -7.06 9.98
C GLY A 56 16.12 -6.44 10.86
N ILE A 57 17.36 -6.50 10.38
CA ILE A 57 18.51 -6.03 11.14
C ILE A 57 18.57 -4.50 11.25
N SER A 58 18.13 -3.80 10.21
CA SER A 58 18.11 -2.32 10.13
C SER A 58 16.78 -1.69 10.53
N GLY A 59 15.77 -2.49 10.84
CA GLY A 59 14.43 -2.00 11.10
C GLY A 59 13.64 -1.64 9.84
N SER A 60 14.09 -2.02 8.64
CA SER A 60 13.44 -1.68 7.36
C SER A 60 12.80 -2.89 6.65
N ALA A 61 12.71 -4.04 7.29
CA ALA A 61 11.98 -5.17 6.71
C ALA A 61 10.49 -4.89 6.57
N GLY A 62 9.87 -5.48 5.56
CA GLY A 62 8.43 -5.33 5.34
C GLY A 62 8.04 -4.18 4.41
N GLU A 63 8.99 -3.51 3.75
CA GLU A 63 8.72 -2.49 2.73
C GLU A 63 8.20 -3.13 1.43
N LEU A 64 7.06 -3.83 1.51
CA LEU A 64 6.54 -4.71 0.47
C LEU A 64 6.09 -3.96 -0.80
N GLY A 65 5.71 -2.68 -0.66
CA GLY A 65 5.36 -1.83 -1.80
C GLY A 65 6.53 -1.52 -2.73
N HIS A 66 7.76 -1.71 -2.25
CA HIS A 66 8.97 -1.45 -3.03
C HIS A 66 9.57 -2.70 -3.70
N GLN A 67 8.84 -3.81 -3.69
CA GLN A 67 9.18 -4.97 -4.52
C GLN A 67 9.10 -4.59 -6.00
N ILE A 68 10.15 -4.90 -6.76
CA ILE A 68 10.18 -4.65 -8.20
C ILE A 68 9.31 -5.70 -8.89
N VAL A 69 8.21 -5.28 -9.48
CA VAL A 69 7.26 -6.11 -10.23
C VAL A 69 7.37 -5.86 -11.75
N GLU A 70 7.94 -4.73 -12.14
CA GLU A 70 8.19 -4.35 -13.53
C GLU A 70 9.64 -3.88 -13.70
N ALA A 71 10.52 -4.71 -14.26
CA ALA A 71 11.96 -4.41 -14.36
C ALA A 71 12.27 -3.06 -15.04
N ASN A 72 11.47 -2.65 -16.03
CA ASN A 72 11.59 -1.38 -16.76
C ASN A 72 10.43 -0.42 -16.46
N GLY A 73 9.80 -0.57 -15.31
CA GLY A 73 8.63 0.21 -14.92
C GLY A 73 8.94 1.66 -14.56
N LEU A 74 7.93 2.35 -14.04
CA LEU A 74 8.01 3.76 -13.66
C LEU A 74 9.03 4.01 -12.54
N PRO A 75 9.65 5.20 -12.48
CA PRO A 75 10.48 5.60 -11.34
C PRO A 75 9.66 5.57 -10.05
N CYS A 76 10.26 5.10 -8.97
CA CYS A 76 9.69 5.11 -7.64
C CYS A 76 10.43 6.12 -6.73
N ASN A 77 9.71 6.71 -5.79
CA ASN A 77 10.29 7.66 -4.83
C ASN A 77 11.38 7.04 -3.93
N CYS A 78 11.45 5.72 -3.83
CA CYS A 78 12.52 5.02 -3.12
C CYS A 78 13.87 5.04 -3.86
N GLY A 79 13.92 5.60 -5.08
CA GLY A 79 15.11 5.63 -5.93
C GLY A 79 15.22 4.45 -6.91
N SER A 80 14.35 3.46 -6.80
CA SER A 80 14.27 2.32 -7.72
C SER A 80 13.26 2.55 -8.85
N ARG A 81 12.98 1.53 -9.67
CA ARG A 81 11.98 1.56 -10.74
C ARG A 81 11.12 0.30 -10.70
N GLY A 82 9.85 0.46 -11.12
CA GLY A 82 8.93 -0.66 -11.26
C GLY A 82 8.49 -1.32 -9.96
N CYS A 83 8.52 -0.58 -8.87
CA CYS A 83 8.00 -1.02 -7.60
C CYS A 83 6.48 -1.29 -7.68
N LEU A 84 5.98 -2.22 -6.90
CA LEU A 84 4.54 -2.52 -6.78
C LEU A 84 3.72 -1.25 -6.54
N GLU A 85 4.21 -0.32 -5.72
CA GLU A 85 3.57 0.95 -5.44
C GLU A 85 3.32 1.77 -6.72
N THR A 86 4.24 1.72 -7.70
CA THR A 86 4.10 2.49 -8.94
C THR A 86 3.01 1.96 -9.88
N VAL A 87 2.52 0.76 -9.65
CA VAL A 87 1.48 0.11 -10.50
C VAL A 87 0.17 -0.17 -9.77
N ALA A 88 0.19 -0.29 -8.44
CA ALA A 88 -0.97 -0.73 -7.68
C ALA A 88 -1.37 0.20 -6.51
N SER A 89 -0.71 1.34 -6.31
CA SER A 89 -1.18 2.36 -5.37
C SER A 89 -2.48 3.02 -5.85
N CYS A 90 -3.22 3.66 -4.96
CA CYS A 90 -4.45 4.38 -5.31
C CYS A 90 -4.27 5.36 -6.50
N PRO A 91 -3.23 6.23 -6.53
CA PRO A 91 -2.95 7.07 -7.70
C PRO A 91 -2.64 6.27 -8.97
N ALA A 92 -1.89 5.17 -8.86
CA ALA A 92 -1.55 4.34 -10.01
C ALA A 92 -2.79 3.67 -10.61
N ILE A 93 -3.70 3.15 -9.78
CA ILE A 93 -4.98 2.57 -10.21
C ILE A 93 -5.83 3.63 -10.93
N ALA A 94 -5.96 4.83 -10.36
CA ALA A 94 -6.71 5.92 -10.98
C ALA A 94 -6.10 6.35 -12.33
N ALA A 95 -4.77 6.44 -12.41
CA ALA A 95 -4.06 6.77 -13.64
C ALA A 95 -4.24 5.71 -14.73
N ALA A 96 -4.15 4.43 -14.37
CA ALA A 96 -4.39 3.32 -15.30
C ALA A 96 -5.84 3.32 -15.83
N ALA A 97 -6.81 3.62 -14.97
CA ALA A 97 -8.21 3.74 -15.34
C ALA A 97 -8.45 4.93 -16.28
N ALA A 98 -7.87 6.10 -15.99
CA ALA A 98 -7.95 7.27 -16.84
C ALA A 98 -7.33 7.00 -18.24
N LEU A 99 -6.19 6.32 -18.27
CA LEU A 99 -5.56 5.91 -19.53
C LEU A 99 -6.46 4.96 -20.34
N ALA A 100 -7.16 4.04 -19.71
CA ALA A 100 -8.09 3.15 -20.38
C ALA A 100 -9.25 3.93 -21.05
N VAL A 101 -9.76 4.97 -20.38
CA VAL A 101 -10.78 5.87 -20.94
C VAL A 101 -10.23 6.68 -22.12
N ILE A 102 -9.04 7.28 -21.97
CA ILE A 102 -8.37 8.05 -23.02
C ILE A 102 -8.15 7.21 -24.28
N LEU A 103 -7.73 5.96 -24.10
CA LEU A 103 -7.51 5.01 -25.19
C LEU A 103 -8.81 4.38 -25.73
N ARG A 104 -9.97 4.85 -25.29
CA ARG A 104 -11.30 4.36 -25.68
C ARG A 104 -11.45 2.85 -25.53
N ARG A 105 -10.82 2.26 -24.52
CA ARG A 105 -11.01 0.84 -24.21
C ARG A 105 -12.44 0.62 -23.70
N PRO A 106 -13.09 -0.50 -24.08
CA PRO A 106 -14.43 -0.79 -23.58
C PRO A 106 -14.39 -1.03 -22.06
N THR A 107 -14.95 -0.06 -21.31
CA THR A 107 -14.97 -0.09 -19.84
C THR A 107 -16.18 0.65 -19.30
N LEU A 108 -16.71 0.21 -18.17
CA LEU A 108 -17.77 0.91 -17.44
C LEU A 108 -17.30 2.23 -16.83
N ILE A 109 -16.00 2.37 -16.59
CA ILE A 109 -15.38 3.56 -15.95
C ILE A 109 -15.73 4.83 -16.75
N ALA A 110 -15.62 4.80 -18.07
CA ALA A 110 -15.97 5.94 -18.94
C ALA A 110 -17.43 6.38 -18.72
N ARG A 111 -18.34 5.44 -18.65
CA ARG A 111 -19.77 5.71 -18.42
C ARG A 111 -20.03 6.26 -17.02
N LEU A 112 -19.37 5.72 -15.99
CA LEU A 112 -19.51 6.15 -14.60
C LEU A 112 -18.86 7.51 -14.34
N ALA A 113 -17.76 7.80 -15.01
CA ALA A 113 -17.07 9.09 -14.93
C ALA A 113 -17.80 10.20 -15.71
N GLY A 114 -18.62 9.86 -16.71
CA GLY A 114 -19.32 10.83 -17.56
C GLY A 114 -18.38 11.66 -18.40
N ASP A 115 -17.35 11.02 -18.96
CA ASP A 115 -16.25 11.62 -19.76
C ASP A 115 -15.38 12.66 -19.02
N ASP A 116 -15.58 12.86 -17.71
CA ASP A 116 -14.74 13.71 -16.87
C ASP A 116 -13.66 12.89 -16.17
N LEU A 117 -12.41 12.98 -16.66
CA LEU A 117 -11.26 12.25 -16.10
C LEU A 117 -10.98 12.60 -14.63
N ASN A 118 -11.37 13.79 -14.15
CA ASN A 118 -11.18 14.19 -12.76
C ASN A 118 -12.07 13.40 -11.78
N ARG A 119 -13.13 12.78 -12.29
CA ARG A 119 -14.00 11.91 -11.51
C ARG A 119 -13.46 10.49 -11.35
N ILE A 120 -12.40 10.13 -12.06
CA ILE A 120 -11.78 8.82 -11.97
C ILE A 120 -10.91 8.78 -10.70
N THR A 121 -11.51 8.30 -9.64
CA THR A 121 -10.86 8.07 -8.35
C THR A 121 -10.69 6.58 -8.10
N PRO A 122 -9.82 6.16 -7.18
CA PRO A 122 -9.71 4.75 -6.80
C PRO A 122 -11.07 4.14 -6.39
N ALA A 123 -11.89 4.91 -5.65
CA ALA A 123 -13.22 4.47 -5.22
C ALA A 123 -14.21 4.26 -6.37
N LEU A 124 -14.00 4.87 -7.54
CA LEU A 124 -14.80 4.63 -8.73
C LEU A 124 -14.39 3.35 -9.47
N VAL A 125 -13.13 2.93 -9.28
CA VAL A 125 -12.51 1.80 -10.01
C VAL A 125 -12.70 0.49 -9.27
N ILE A 126 -12.74 0.54 -7.93
CA ILE A 126 -12.89 -0.61 -7.03
C ILE A 126 -14.38 -0.79 -6.66
#